data_997a764647f0b2eda12bf3e6a461ebbd
#
_entry.id   997a764647f0b2eda12bf3e6a461ebbd
#
_cell.length_a   1.000
_cell.length_b   1.000
_cell.length_c   1.000
_cell.angle_alpha   90.00
_cell.angle_beta   90.00
_cell.angle_gamma   90.00
#
_symmetry.space_group_name_H-M   'P 1'
#
loop_
_entity.id
_entity.type
_entity.pdbx_description
1 polymer ?
#
loop_
_entity_poly.entity_id
_entity_poly.type
_entity_poly.pdbx_seq_one_letter_code
_entity_poly.pdbx_strand_id
1 'polypeptide(L)'
;KVINKRLISKESTHIGYNWKGKFDLYLSRKKKFKKIFLTTIFVLILSLYSPLFWLMGEQLILRDTPNKTDAIVVFSGDGEVNYRNSSYQRRALDAVKFYNSGYGKDIFISSGREQAISDVEIIKLFLTSKGIPKSSIHVLNKYPSSTYQNVQMVKHMLDDNNINSILFITAPYHSLRAVLTWRKSAPNIEIITPEVIDTPSDRLKWGISVKNMKVVVYEYTALVYNLFKGRI
;
A
#
# COMPACT_ATOMS: atom_id res chain seq x y z
N LYS A 1 38.70 87.71 -26.57
CA LYS A 1 39.05 86.31 -26.25
C LYS A 1 37.82 85.46 -26.41
N VAL A 2 37.70 84.79 -27.53
CA VAL A 2 36.67 83.84 -27.88
C VAL A 2 37.10 82.54 -27.30
N ILE A 3 36.38 82.00 -26.31
CA ILE A 3 36.56 80.67 -25.83
C ILE A 3 35.40 79.83 -26.26
N ASN A 4 35.76 78.81 -27.01
CA ASN A 4 35.03 77.79 -27.70
C ASN A 4 33.95 77.14 -26.83
N LYS A 5 32.67 77.37 -27.15
CA LYS A 5 31.53 76.63 -26.73
C LYS A 5 31.25 75.46 -27.71
N ARG A 6 32.19 74.59 -27.91
CA ARG A 6 31.99 73.31 -28.59
C ARG A 6 32.71 72.27 -27.81
N LEU A 7 31.95 71.38 -27.28
CA LEU A 7 32.30 70.05 -26.77
C LEU A 7 31.67 69.77 -25.40
N ILE A 8 30.38 69.70 -25.28
CA ILE A 8 29.67 68.80 -24.33
C ILE A 8 28.29 68.58 -24.95
N SER A 9 28.20 67.91 -26.08
CA SER A 9 27.05 67.07 -26.41
C SER A 9 27.47 65.64 -26.13
N LYS A 10 27.65 65.31 -24.83
CA LYS A 10 27.72 63.91 -24.46
C LYS A 10 26.32 63.35 -24.60
N GLU A 11 26.19 62.49 -25.57
CA GLU A 11 25.14 61.53 -25.72
C GLU A 11 24.82 60.89 -24.35
N SER A 12 23.80 61.36 -23.65
CA SER A 12 23.15 60.66 -22.64
C SER A 12 22.29 59.59 -23.33
N THR A 13 22.91 58.46 -23.66
CA THR A 13 22.18 57.25 -23.93
C THR A 13 21.42 56.89 -22.65
N HIS A 14 20.24 57.50 -22.49
CA HIS A 14 19.26 56.97 -21.54
C HIS A 14 18.90 55.57 -22.02
N ILE A 15 19.59 54.59 -21.48
CA ILE A 15 19.12 53.21 -21.46
C ILE A 15 17.80 53.24 -20.71
N GLY A 16 16.74 53.51 -21.44
CA GLY A 16 15.38 53.52 -20.92
C GLY A 16 15.08 52.13 -20.37
N TYR A 17 15.28 51.99 -19.10
CA TYR A 17 15.00 50.73 -18.42
C TYR A 17 13.50 50.46 -18.56
N ASN A 18 13.11 49.57 -19.47
CA ASN A 18 11.73 49.26 -19.79
C ASN A 18 11.03 48.48 -18.68
N TRP A 19 10.72 49.17 -17.59
CA TRP A 19 10.01 48.62 -16.45
C TRP A 19 8.64 48.03 -16.82
N LYS A 20 7.90 48.67 -17.73
CA LYS A 20 6.61 48.19 -18.20
C LYS A 20 6.74 46.80 -18.85
N GLY A 21 7.65 46.64 -19.78
CA GLY A 21 7.85 45.35 -20.46
C GLY A 21 8.25 44.24 -19.52
N LYS A 22 9.13 44.51 -18.52
CA LYS A 22 9.50 43.51 -17.51
C LYS A 22 8.35 43.18 -16.56
N PHE A 23 7.56 44.16 -16.16
CA PHE A 23 6.39 43.99 -15.32
C PHE A 23 5.30 43.21 -16.05
N ASP A 24 5.01 43.51 -17.29
CA ASP A 24 4.06 42.78 -18.12
C ASP A 24 4.51 41.33 -18.36
N LEU A 25 5.80 41.09 -18.58
CA LEU A 25 6.38 39.77 -18.71
C LEU A 25 6.25 38.97 -17.38
N TYR A 26 6.50 39.62 -16.26
CA TYR A 26 6.32 38.99 -14.92
C TYR A 26 4.87 38.62 -14.67
N LEU A 27 3.92 39.51 -14.93
CA LEU A 27 2.49 39.25 -14.78
C LEU A 27 2.01 38.12 -15.71
N SER A 28 2.48 38.09 -16.94
CA SER A 28 2.13 37.04 -17.90
C SER A 28 2.66 35.69 -17.47
N ARG A 29 3.91 35.62 -16.98
CA ARG A 29 4.50 34.40 -16.42
C ARG A 29 3.72 33.93 -15.20
N LYS A 30 3.35 34.84 -14.28
CA LYS A 30 2.56 34.51 -13.09
C LYS A 30 1.16 33.97 -13.44
N LYS A 31 0.48 34.58 -14.43
CA LYS A 31 -0.81 34.10 -14.96
C LYS A 31 -0.66 32.71 -15.60
N LYS A 32 0.38 32.50 -16.42
CA LYS A 32 0.67 31.21 -17.06
C LYS A 32 0.96 30.12 -16.02
N PHE A 33 1.78 30.42 -15.00
CA PHE A 33 2.07 29.51 -13.91
C PHE A 33 0.82 29.15 -13.12
N LYS A 34 -0.01 30.15 -12.77
CA LYS A 34 -1.30 29.91 -12.08
C LYS A 34 -2.23 29.02 -12.90
N LYS A 35 -2.31 29.25 -14.24
CA LYS A 35 -3.13 28.43 -15.13
C LYS A 35 -2.62 26.99 -15.16
N ILE A 36 -1.31 26.77 -15.34
CA ILE A 36 -0.69 25.44 -15.34
C ILE A 36 -0.97 24.75 -14.01
N PHE A 37 -0.74 25.42 -12.88
CA PHE A 37 -0.97 24.88 -11.54
C PHE A 37 -2.43 24.44 -11.33
N LEU A 38 -3.41 25.30 -11.69
CA LEU A 38 -4.83 24.98 -11.60
C LEU A 38 -5.22 23.82 -12.52
N THR A 39 -4.69 23.78 -13.75
CA THR A 39 -4.94 22.68 -14.67
C THR A 39 -4.35 21.37 -14.13
N THR A 40 -3.14 21.40 -13.57
CA THR A 40 -2.52 20.23 -12.95
C THR A 40 -3.34 19.71 -11.77
N ILE A 41 -3.80 20.60 -10.88
CA ILE A 41 -4.68 20.24 -9.78
C ILE A 41 -5.99 19.63 -10.29
N PHE A 42 -6.61 20.25 -11.30
CA PHE A 42 -7.86 19.74 -11.87
C PHE A 42 -7.68 18.35 -12.50
N VAL A 43 -6.61 18.12 -13.25
CA VAL A 43 -6.28 16.81 -13.83
C VAL A 43 -6.01 15.80 -12.72
N LEU A 44 -5.31 16.19 -11.66
CA LEU A 44 -5.02 15.32 -10.51
C LEU A 44 -6.31 14.92 -9.79
N ILE A 45 -7.24 15.86 -9.55
CA ILE A 45 -8.55 15.60 -8.96
C ILE A 45 -9.36 14.65 -9.85
N LEU A 46 -9.42 14.93 -11.15
CA LEU A 46 -10.11 14.05 -12.10
C LEU A 46 -9.51 12.64 -12.10
N SER A 47 -8.19 12.51 -12.05
CA SER A 47 -7.50 11.21 -12.01
C SER A 47 -7.85 10.44 -10.73
N LEU A 48 -7.90 11.12 -9.58
CA LEU A 48 -8.22 10.51 -8.30
C LEU A 48 -9.67 9.98 -8.21
N TYR A 49 -10.60 10.64 -8.89
CA TYR A 49 -12.02 10.24 -8.93
C TYR A 49 -12.37 9.42 -10.18
N SER A 50 -11.40 9.07 -10.99
CA SER A 50 -11.61 8.33 -12.24
C SER A 50 -11.49 6.82 -12.06
N PRO A 51 -12.02 6.02 -13.00
CA PRO A 51 -11.78 4.59 -13.07
C PRO A 51 -10.29 4.20 -13.12
N LEU A 52 -9.42 5.11 -13.56
CA LEU A 52 -7.98 4.89 -13.62
C LEU A 52 -7.37 4.60 -12.22
N PHE A 53 -7.78 5.35 -11.21
CA PHE A 53 -7.29 5.11 -9.85
C PHE A 53 -7.82 3.79 -9.27
N TRP A 54 -9.04 3.41 -9.61
CA TRP A 54 -9.56 2.09 -9.30
C TRP A 54 -8.73 0.97 -9.98
N LEU A 55 -8.38 1.14 -11.26
CA LEU A 55 -7.52 0.19 -11.99
C LEU A 55 -6.15 0.03 -11.32
N MET A 56 -5.55 1.12 -10.84
CA MET A 56 -4.30 1.04 -10.07
C MET A 56 -4.46 0.19 -8.80
N GLY A 57 -5.57 0.33 -8.08
CA GLY A 57 -5.85 -0.50 -6.92
C GLY A 57 -6.03 -1.98 -7.28
N GLU A 58 -6.74 -2.26 -8.37
CA GLU A 58 -6.95 -3.64 -8.85
C GLU A 58 -5.65 -4.37 -9.17
N GLN A 59 -4.65 -3.68 -9.69
CA GLN A 59 -3.32 -4.27 -9.97
C GLN A 59 -2.58 -4.72 -8.69
N LEU A 60 -2.97 -4.23 -7.53
CA LEU A 60 -2.39 -4.63 -6.24
C LEU A 60 -3.06 -5.85 -5.64
N ILE A 61 -4.23 -6.26 -6.17
CA ILE A 61 -5.05 -7.32 -5.60
C ILE A 61 -4.85 -8.62 -6.38
N LEU A 62 -4.33 -9.62 -5.70
CA LEU A 62 -4.24 -10.98 -6.24
C LEU A 62 -5.53 -11.75 -5.92
N ARG A 63 -5.97 -12.59 -6.86
CA ARG A 63 -7.18 -13.41 -6.75
C ARG A 63 -6.92 -14.76 -7.42
N ASP A 64 -6.24 -15.63 -6.69
CA ASP A 64 -6.03 -16.99 -7.18
C ASP A 64 -7.26 -17.84 -6.86
N THR A 65 -7.54 -18.83 -7.70
CA THR A 65 -8.53 -19.86 -7.38
C THR A 65 -8.02 -20.69 -6.20
N PRO A 66 -8.79 -20.79 -5.09
CA PRO A 66 -8.33 -21.54 -3.94
C PRO A 66 -8.18 -23.03 -4.26
N ASN A 67 -7.03 -23.58 -3.90
CA ASN A 67 -6.71 -25.01 -3.99
C ASN A 67 -6.29 -25.53 -2.61
N LYS A 68 -6.31 -26.85 -2.42
CA LYS A 68 -5.81 -27.46 -1.19
C LYS A 68 -4.31 -27.20 -1.04
N THR A 69 -3.93 -26.77 0.14
CA THR A 69 -2.56 -26.48 0.55
C THR A 69 -2.27 -27.17 1.88
N ASP A 70 -1.01 -27.18 2.29
CA ASP A 70 -0.62 -27.76 3.57
C ASP A 70 -1.15 -26.92 4.74
N ALA A 71 -1.11 -25.58 4.62
CA ALA A 71 -1.52 -24.69 5.68
C ALA A 71 -2.19 -23.39 5.16
N ILE A 72 -2.88 -22.71 6.07
CA ILE A 72 -3.44 -21.38 5.88
C ILE A 72 -2.55 -20.39 6.65
N VAL A 73 -2.07 -19.34 5.99
CA VAL A 73 -1.29 -18.27 6.64
C VAL A 73 -2.10 -16.99 6.66
N VAL A 74 -2.25 -16.39 7.84
CA VAL A 74 -3.02 -15.17 8.05
C VAL A 74 -2.11 -14.04 8.52
N PHE A 75 -1.98 -12.98 7.72
CA PHE A 75 -1.38 -11.75 8.17
C PHE A 75 -2.48 -10.81 8.68
N SER A 76 -2.56 -10.62 10.00
CA SER A 76 -3.59 -9.77 10.61
C SER A 76 -3.41 -8.29 10.25
N GLY A 77 -2.18 -7.88 9.95
CA GLY A 77 -1.81 -6.50 9.65
C GLY A 77 -1.60 -5.67 10.92
N ASP A 78 -1.36 -4.38 10.71
CA ASP A 78 -1.29 -3.41 11.80
C ASP A 78 -2.70 -3.16 12.30
N GLY A 79 -3.11 -3.83 13.36
CA GLY A 79 -4.39 -3.55 14.01
C GLY A 79 -4.47 -2.07 14.39
N GLU A 80 -5.45 -1.34 13.85
CA GLU A 80 -5.79 -0.03 14.42
C GLU A 80 -6.26 -0.27 15.85
N VAL A 81 -5.84 0.58 16.80
CA VAL A 81 -6.22 0.55 18.22
C VAL A 81 -7.74 0.60 18.45
N ASN A 82 -8.50 0.74 17.38
CA ASN A 82 -9.94 0.86 17.42
C ASN A 82 -10.58 -0.53 17.29
N TYR A 83 -11.34 -0.96 18.31
CA TYR A 83 -12.15 -2.21 18.32
C TYR A 83 -13.09 -2.38 17.12
N ARG A 84 -13.23 -1.35 16.29
CA ARG A 84 -13.96 -1.36 15.02
C ARG A 84 -13.11 -1.79 13.82
N ASN A 85 -11.86 -2.26 14.04
CA ASN A 85 -11.08 -2.79 12.92
C ASN A 85 -11.68 -4.10 12.43
N SER A 86 -12.63 -3.97 11.52
CA SER A 86 -13.30 -5.12 10.91
C SER A 86 -12.35 -5.96 10.03
N SER A 87 -11.20 -5.44 9.64
CA SER A 87 -10.31 -6.11 8.69
C SER A 87 -9.67 -7.37 9.24
N TYR A 88 -9.12 -7.36 10.46
CA TYR A 88 -8.56 -8.59 11.05
C TYR A 88 -9.65 -9.61 11.35
N GLN A 89 -10.85 -9.17 11.77
CA GLN A 89 -11.99 -10.04 12.04
C GLN A 89 -12.45 -10.74 10.75
N ARG A 90 -12.51 -10.02 9.63
CA ARG A 90 -12.88 -10.58 8.34
C ARG A 90 -11.85 -11.60 7.85
N ARG A 91 -10.56 -11.33 8.03
CA ARG A 91 -9.50 -12.31 7.72
C ARG A 91 -9.60 -13.56 8.61
N ALA A 92 -9.98 -13.39 9.88
CA ALA A 92 -10.27 -14.53 10.75
C ALA A 92 -11.50 -15.33 10.26
N LEU A 93 -12.55 -14.67 9.76
CA LEU A 93 -13.70 -15.36 9.13
C LEU A 93 -13.29 -16.10 7.85
N ASP A 94 -12.45 -15.50 7.01
CA ASP A 94 -11.91 -16.18 5.83
C ASP A 94 -11.08 -17.41 6.22
N ALA A 95 -10.26 -17.30 7.27
CA ALA A 95 -9.49 -18.44 7.78
C ALA A 95 -10.40 -19.59 8.24
N VAL A 96 -11.49 -19.30 8.98
CA VAL A 96 -12.50 -20.30 9.37
C VAL A 96 -13.14 -20.93 8.14
N LYS A 97 -13.55 -20.11 7.16
CA LYS A 97 -14.17 -20.59 5.92
C LYS A 97 -13.26 -21.58 5.19
N PHE A 98 -12.02 -21.19 4.95
CA PHE A 98 -11.08 -22.01 4.18
C PHE A 98 -10.64 -23.27 4.96
N TYR A 99 -10.45 -23.17 6.27
CA TYR A 99 -10.14 -24.33 7.11
C TYR A 99 -11.28 -25.37 7.09
N ASN A 100 -12.52 -24.93 7.32
CA ASN A 100 -13.68 -25.82 7.31
C ASN A 100 -13.98 -26.42 5.92
N SER A 101 -13.54 -25.73 4.86
CA SER A 101 -13.60 -26.24 3.48
C SER A 101 -12.45 -27.20 3.13
N GLY A 102 -11.52 -27.44 4.07
CA GLY A 102 -10.40 -28.38 3.89
C GLY A 102 -9.28 -27.90 2.99
N TYR A 103 -9.10 -26.57 2.87
CA TYR A 103 -8.03 -25.97 2.09
C TYR A 103 -6.67 -25.95 2.78
N GLY A 104 -6.60 -26.16 4.08
CA GLY A 104 -5.37 -26.30 4.86
C GLY A 104 -5.67 -26.99 6.19
N LYS A 105 -4.70 -27.73 6.73
CA LYS A 105 -4.85 -28.47 7.99
C LYS A 105 -4.44 -27.65 9.22
N ASP A 106 -3.56 -26.68 9.03
CA ASP A 106 -3.02 -25.80 10.05
C ASP A 106 -3.20 -24.34 9.70
N ILE A 107 -3.32 -23.48 10.71
CA ILE A 107 -3.46 -22.02 10.55
C ILE A 107 -2.30 -21.35 11.26
N PHE A 108 -1.49 -20.60 10.50
CA PHE A 108 -0.40 -19.78 11.01
C PHE A 108 -0.82 -18.31 11.03
N ILE A 109 -0.70 -17.66 12.20
CA ILE A 109 -1.18 -16.29 12.40
C ILE A 109 -0.01 -15.40 12.81
N SER A 110 0.11 -14.24 12.17
CA SER A 110 1.08 -13.22 12.55
C SER A 110 0.48 -11.83 12.58
N SER A 111 1.02 -10.98 13.45
CA SER A 111 0.70 -9.54 13.53
C SER A 111 1.95 -8.69 13.31
N GLY A 112 1.76 -7.48 12.82
CA GLY A 112 2.84 -6.51 12.62
C GLY A 112 3.11 -5.60 13.81
N ARG A 113 2.28 -5.62 14.86
CA ARG A 113 2.40 -4.69 15.99
C ARG A 113 2.13 -5.35 17.33
N GLU A 114 2.95 -4.98 18.31
CA GLU A 114 2.61 -5.21 19.72
C GLU A 114 1.47 -4.28 20.14
N GLN A 115 0.47 -4.83 20.80
CA GLN A 115 -0.70 -4.13 21.31
C GLN A 115 -0.98 -4.55 22.75
N ALA A 116 -1.68 -3.69 23.50
CA ALA A 116 -2.09 -4.00 24.88
C ALA A 116 -2.96 -5.27 24.94
N ILE A 117 -3.77 -5.54 23.91
CA ILE A 117 -4.46 -6.80 23.69
C ILE A 117 -4.00 -7.30 22.32
N SER A 118 -3.33 -8.44 22.29
CA SER A 118 -2.80 -9.03 21.07
C SER A 118 -3.92 -9.41 20.11
N ASP A 119 -3.90 -8.86 18.90
CA ASP A 119 -4.86 -9.21 17.84
C ASP A 119 -4.72 -10.68 17.40
N VAL A 120 -3.52 -11.24 17.42
CA VAL A 120 -3.31 -12.66 17.11
C VAL A 120 -3.94 -13.58 18.18
N GLU A 121 -3.89 -13.19 19.45
CA GLU A 121 -4.57 -13.95 20.52
C GLU A 121 -6.09 -13.84 20.40
N ILE A 122 -6.63 -12.67 20.04
CA ILE A 122 -8.05 -12.50 19.76
C ILE A 122 -8.48 -13.41 18.60
N ILE A 123 -7.70 -13.42 17.50
CA ILE A 123 -7.97 -14.29 16.36
C ILE A 123 -7.93 -15.76 16.80
N LYS A 124 -6.93 -16.19 17.56
CA LYS A 124 -6.81 -17.55 18.09
C LYS A 124 -8.03 -17.97 18.92
N LEU A 125 -8.46 -17.10 19.83
CA LEU A 125 -9.67 -17.35 20.64
C LEU A 125 -10.91 -17.46 19.74
N PHE A 126 -11.05 -16.57 18.76
CA PHE A 126 -12.14 -16.60 17.79
C PHE A 126 -12.14 -17.91 16.98
N LEU A 127 -11.01 -18.31 16.41
CA LEU A 127 -10.88 -19.55 15.64
C LEU A 127 -11.26 -20.76 16.51
N THR A 128 -10.77 -20.81 17.76
CA THR A 128 -11.10 -21.86 18.71
C THR A 128 -12.60 -21.90 19.01
N SER A 129 -13.25 -20.73 19.17
CA SER A 129 -14.71 -20.64 19.37
C SER A 129 -15.52 -21.13 18.17
N LYS A 130 -14.91 -21.18 16.99
CA LYS A 130 -15.51 -21.73 15.76
C LYS A 130 -15.20 -23.23 15.55
N GLY A 131 -14.65 -23.89 16.56
CA GLY A 131 -14.39 -25.33 16.54
C GLY A 131 -13.07 -25.75 15.93
N ILE A 132 -12.18 -24.80 15.60
CA ILE A 132 -10.84 -25.14 15.09
C ILE A 132 -9.98 -25.63 16.28
N PRO A 133 -9.35 -26.81 16.20
CA PRO A 133 -8.52 -27.34 17.26
C PRO A 133 -7.35 -26.39 17.61
N LYS A 134 -7.08 -26.22 18.89
CA LYS A 134 -5.95 -25.40 19.36
C LYS A 134 -4.61 -25.89 18.81
N SER A 135 -4.46 -27.19 18.61
CA SER A 135 -3.27 -27.83 18.04
C SER A 135 -3.02 -27.43 16.59
N SER A 136 -4.06 -27.05 15.86
CA SER A 136 -3.94 -26.60 14.46
C SER A 136 -3.77 -25.07 14.33
N ILE A 137 -3.59 -24.34 15.44
CA ILE A 137 -3.45 -22.87 15.42
C ILE A 137 -2.06 -22.50 15.96
N HIS A 138 -1.21 -22.01 15.06
CA HIS A 138 0.15 -21.59 15.35
C HIS A 138 0.24 -20.08 15.33
N VAL A 139 0.69 -19.45 16.41
CA VAL A 139 0.78 -17.99 16.55
C VAL A 139 2.23 -17.56 16.59
N LEU A 140 2.59 -16.56 15.76
CA LEU A 140 3.89 -15.93 15.85
C LEU A 140 3.92 -14.99 17.07
N ASN A 141 4.68 -15.36 18.09
CA ASN A 141 4.85 -14.59 19.34
C ASN A 141 5.92 -13.48 19.20
N LYS A 142 6.03 -12.88 18.02
CA LYS A 142 6.95 -11.79 17.72
C LYS A 142 6.24 -10.78 16.84
N TYR A 143 6.62 -9.51 16.96
CA TYR A 143 6.02 -8.41 16.22
C TYR A 143 6.99 -7.87 15.15
N PRO A 144 6.91 -8.38 13.92
CA PRO A 144 7.77 -7.93 12.84
C PRO A 144 7.48 -6.47 12.46
N SER A 145 8.53 -5.68 12.26
CA SER A 145 8.41 -4.25 11.90
C SER A 145 8.17 -4.01 10.41
N SER A 146 8.20 -5.05 9.59
CA SER A 146 8.01 -4.96 8.13
C SER A 146 7.47 -6.27 7.55
N THR A 147 6.83 -6.19 6.38
CA THR A 147 6.36 -7.37 5.64
C THR A 147 7.49 -8.36 5.36
N TYR A 148 8.69 -7.87 4.99
CA TYR A 148 9.85 -8.72 4.78
C TYR A 148 10.21 -9.52 6.04
N GLN A 149 10.29 -8.85 7.17
CA GLN A 149 10.59 -9.50 8.45
C GLN A 149 9.49 -10.48 8.87
N ASN A 150 8.22 -10.11 8.62
CA ASN A 150 7.08 -10.98 8.88
C ASN A 150 7.16 -12.28 8.05
N VAL A 151 7.43 -12.16 6.76
CA VAL A 151 7.61 -13.32 5.88
C VAL A 151 8.76 -14.21 6.36
N GLN A 152 9.92 -13.63 6.73
CA GLN A 152 11.06 -14.41 7.23
C GLN A 152 10.71 -15.19 8.50
N MET A 153 10.04 -14.56 9.45
CA MET A 153 9.67 -15.20 10.71
C MET A 153 8.64 -16.30 10.52
N VAL A 154 7.60 -16.06 9.71
CA VAL A 154 6.59 -17.07 9.41
C VAL A 154 7.16 -18.20 8.58
N LYS A 155 8.08 -17.92 7.63
CA LYS A 155 8.80 -18.94 6.89
C LYS A 155 9.49 -19.95 7.82
N HIS A 156 10.19 -19.49 8.86
CA HIS A 156 10.81 -20.41 9.84
C HIS A 156 9.76 -21.31 10.51
N MET A 157 8.60 -20.75 10.88
CA MET A 157 7.53 -21.59 11.46
C MET A 157 7.00 -22.63 10.46
N LEU A 158 6.93 -22.29 9.18
CA LEU A 158 6.49 -23.21 8.12
C LEU A 158 7.55 -24.30 7.88
N ASP A 159 8.83 -23.93 7.84
CA ASP A 159 9.96 -24.86 7.69
C ASP A 159 9.97 -25.89 8.86
N ASP A 160 9.80 -25.42 10.10
CA ASP A 160 9.74 -26.28 11.32
C ASP A 160 8.57 -27.29 11.28
N ASN A 161 7.53 -26.99 10.50
CA ASN A 161 6.35 -27.84 10.34
C ASN A 161 6.30 -28.56 8.97
N ASN A 162 7.36 -28.50 8.17
CA ASN A 162 7.47 -29.12 6.84
C ASN A 162 6.34 -28.69 5.87
N ILE A 163 5.95 -27.42 5.91
CA ILE A 163 4.91 -26.83 5.05
C ILE A 163 5.54 -26.33 3.76
N ASN A 164 5.04 -26.79 2.62
CA ASN A 164 5.53 -26.43 1.27
C ASN A 164 4.52 -25.65 0.43
N SER A 165 3.26 -25.61 0.87
CA SER A 165 2.19 -24.87 0.18
C SER A 165 1.30 -24.15 1.17
N ILE A 166 0.92 -22.90 0.86
CA ILE A 166 0.09 -22.08 1.75
C ILE A 166 -1.05 -21.38 1.00
N LEU A 167 -2.20 -21.37 1.67
CA LEU A 167 -3.29 -20.44 1.33
C LEU A 167 -3.07 -19.14 2.12
N PHE A 168 -2.69 -18.06 1.43
CA PHE A 168 -2.25 -16.84 2.07
C PHE A 168 -3.36 -15.79 2.15
N ILE A 169 -3.78 -15.45 3.36
CA ILE A 169 -4.84 -14.49 3.67
C ILE A 169 -4.22 -13.20 4.18
N THR A 170 -4.45 -12.10 3.47
CA THR A 170 -3.98 -10.77 3.83
C THR A 170 -4.94 -9.68 3.34
N ALA A 171 -4.63 -8.40 3.62
CA ALA A 171 -5.43 -7.30 3.09
C ALA A 171 -5.34 -7.25 1.54
N PRO A 172 -6.45 -6.99 0.83
CA PRO A 172 -6.47 -7.06 -0.64
C PRO A 172 -5.36 -6.25 -1.31
N TYR A 173 -5.25 -4.95 -1.01
CA TYR A 173 -4.22 -4.09 -1.63
C TYR A 173 -2.79 -4.42 -1.22
N HIS A 174 -2.62 -5.16 -0.12
CA HIS A 174 -1.33 -5.63 0.36
C HIS A 174 -0.85 -6.91 -0.34
N SER A 175 -1.75 -7.66 -0.99
CA SER A 175 -1.49 -9.01 -1.47
C SER A 175 -0.34 -9.08 -2.46
N LEU A 176 -0.27 -8.19 -3.46
CA LEU A 176 0.83 -8.18 -4.43
C LEU A 176 2.19 -8.04 -3.75
N ARG A 177 2.37 -7.03 -2.89
CA ARG A 177 3.65 -6.79 -2.20
C ARG A 177 4.04 -7.95 -1.30
N ALA A 178 3.09 -8.49 -0.56
CA ALA A 178 3.36 -9.63 0.32
C ALA A 178 3.77 -10.87 -0.48
N VAL A 179 3.07 -11.20 -1.56
CA VAL A 179 3.41 -12.36 -2.42
C VAL A 179 4.77 -12.18 -3.09
N LEU A 180 5.09 -10.99 -3.60
CA LEU A 180 6.42 -10.73 -4.15
C LEU A 180 7.52 -10.93 -3.10
N THR A 181 7.27 -10.46 -1.85
CA THR A 181 8.19 -10.69 -0.73
C THR A 181 8.33 -12.19 -0.40
N TRP A 182 7.23 -12.94 -0.40
CA TRP A 182 7.23 -14.39 -0.22
C TRP A 182 8.05 -15.11 -1.29
N ARG A 183 7.77 -14.83 -2.57
CA ARG A 183 8.48 -15.44 -3.70
C ARG A 183 9.99 -15.21 -3.65
N LYS A 184 10.40 -14.02 -3.20
CA LYS A 184 11.83 -13.70 -3.01
C LYS A 184 12.44 -14.40 -1.82
N SER A 185 11.72 -14.50 -0.71
CA SER A 185 12.23 -14.99 0.58
C SER A 185 12.09 -16.50 0.75
N ALA A 186 11.09 -17.09 0.12
CA ALA A 186 10.70 -18.50 0.25
C ALA A 186 10.28 -19.07 -1.11
N PRO A 187 11.21 -19.16 -2.08
CA PRO A 187 10.90 -19.59 -3.45
C PRO A 187 10.38 -21.04 -3.55
N ASN A 188 10.64 -21.84 -2.52
CA ASN A 188 10.22 -23.25 -2.48
C ASN A 188 8.80 -23.45 -1.90
N ILE A 189 8.16 -22.38 -1.41
CA ILE A 189 6.79 -22.44 -0.88
C ILE A 189 5.82 -22.00 -1.97
N GLU A 190 4.88 -22.86 -2.33
CA GLU A 190 3.77 -22.51 -3.21
C GLU A 190 2.79 -21.60 -2.47
N ILE A 191 2.39 -20.49 -3.09
CA ILE A 191 1.53 -19.47 -2.47
C ILE A 191 0.29 -19.27 -3.33
N ILE A 192 -0.86 -19.54 -2.72
CA ILE A 192 -2.18 -19.29 -3.30
C ILE A 192 -2.83 -18.17 -2.51
N THR A 193 -3.20 -17.08 -3.18
CA THR A 193 -3.80 -15.90 -2.55
C THR A 193 -5.26 -15.79 -3.00
N PRO A 194 -6.21 -16.33 -2.24
CA PRO A 194 -7.62 -16.34 -2.63
C PRO A 194 -8.25 -14.96 -2.49
N GLU A 195 -9.38 -14.77 -3.16
CA GLU A 195 -10.23 -13.62 -2.89
C GLU A 195 -10.78 -13.69 -1.45
N VAL A 196 -10.66 -12.58 -0.72
CA VAL A 196 -11.08 -12.44 0.68
C VAL A 196 -12.30 -11.54 0.80
N ILE A 197 -13.04 -11.63 1.93
CA ILE A 197 -14.28 -10.87 2.19
C ILE A 197 -14.06 -9.36 2.07
N ASP A 198 -12.85 -8.88 2.38
CA ASP A 198 -12.48 -7.45 2.29
C ASP A 198 -12.21 -6.96 0.87
N THR A 199 -12.23 -7.83 -0.14
CA THR A 199 -11.93 -7.45 -1.52
C THR A 199 -12.98 -6.46 -2.04
N PRO A 200 -12.57 -5.27 -2.50
CA PRO A 200 -13.49 -4.27 -2.99
C PRO A 200 -14.20 -4.74 -4.27
N SER A 201 -15.52 -4.71 -4.26
CA SER A 201 -16.37 -5.09 -5.40
C SER A 201 -16.98 -3.89 -6.12
N ASP A 202 -17.00 -2.72 -5.49
CA ASP A 202 -17.73 -1.53 -5.98
C ASP A 202 -16.76 -0.42 -6.41
N ARG A 203 -16.67 -0.19 -7.72
CA ARG A 203 -15.82 0.85 -8.33
C ARG A 203 -16.17 2.27 -7.88
N LEU A 204 -17.46 2.57 -7.73
CA LEU A 204 -17.92 3.91 -7.38
C LEU A 204 -17.57 4.24 -5.92
N LYS A 205 -17.81 3.32 -5.01
CA LYS A 205 -17.42 3.48 -3.60
C LYS A 205 -15.93 3.58 -3.45
N TRP A 206 -15.18 2.89 -4.30
CA TRP A 206 -13.72 2.92 -4.27
C TRP A 206 -13.16 4.28 -4.68
N GLY A 207 -13.62 4.86 -5.78
CA GLY A 207 -13.18 6.17 -6.28
C GLY A 207 -13.46 7.33 -5.32
N ILE A 208 -14.46 7.21 -4.44
CA ILE A 208 -14.81 8.23 -3.45
C ILE A 208 -14.08 8.04 -2.12
N SER A 209 -13.52 6.84 -1.86
CA SER A 209 -12.90 6.51 -0.58
C SER A 209 -11.46 7.05 -0.47
N VAL A 210 -11.28 8.16 0.24
CA VAL A 210 -9.96 8.71 0.59
C VAL A 210 -9.10 7.67 1.34
N LYS A 211 -9.71 6.80 2.16
CA LYS A 211 -9.02 5.73 2.86
C LYS A 211 -8.35 4.76 1.88
N ASN A 212 -9.10 4.28 0.89
CA ASN A 212 -8.57 3.37 -0.13
C ASN A 212 -7.47 4.04 -0.96
N MET A 213 -7.65 5.31 -1.32
CA MET A 213 -6.64 6.07 -2.06
C MET A 213 -5.31 6.14 -1.30
N LYS A 214 -5.35 6.45 0.01
CA LYS A 214 -4.14 6.45 0.86
C LYS A 214 -3.46 5.09 0.88
N VAL A 215 -4.23 4.02 1.01
CA VAL A 215 -3.70 2.65 1.04
C VAL A 215 -3.02 2.30 -0.28
N VAL A 216 -3.64 2.61 -1.43
CA VAL A 216 -3.05 2.33 -2.74
C VAL A 216 -1.76 3.09 -2.97
N VAL A 217 -1.73 4.40 -2.67
CA VAL A 217 -0.50 5.21 -2.76
C VAL A 217 0.59 4.66 -1.84
N TYR A 218 0.23 4.28 -0.61
CA TYR A 218 1.15 3.66 0.33
C TYR A 218 1.73 2.35 -0.23
N GLU A 219 0.89 1.46 -0.76
CA GLU A 219 1.36 0.16 -1.27
C GLU A 219 2.29 0.31 -2.49
N TYR A 220 2.01 1.22 -3.42
CA TYR A 220 2.94 1.52 -4.52
C TYR A 220 4.27 2.09 -4.01
N THR A 221 4.23 3.01 -3.06
CA THR A 221 5.45 3.56 -2.44
C THR A 221 6.25 2.46 -1.74
N ALA A 222 5.56 1.58 -1.02
CA ALA A 222 6.18 0.45 -0.35
C ALA A 222 6.74 -0.59 -1.34
N LEU A 223 6.08 -0.84 -2.48
CA LEU A 223 6.62 -1.69 -3.56
C LEU A 223 7.94 -1.14 -4.08
N VAL A 224 7.96 0.14 -4.46
CA VAL A 224 9.18 0.81 -4.95
C VAL A 224 10.30 0.74 -3.90
N TYR A 225 10.01 1.05 -2.64
CA TYR A 225 10.99 0.95 -1.56
C TYR A 225 11.55 -0.47 -1.39
N ASN A 226 10.69 -1.50 -1.39
CA ASN A 226 11.13 -2.88 -1.22
C ASN A 226 11.91 -3.39 -2.44
N LEU A 227 11.58 -2.93 -3.65
CA LEU A 227 12.37 -3.21 -4.85
C LEU A 227 13.80 -2.66 -4.71
N PHE A 228 13.96 -1.40 -4.32
CA PHE A 228 15.29 -0.81 -4.08
C PHE A 228 16.08 -1.50 -2.96
N LYS A 229 15.39 -2.12 -1.99
CA LYS A 229 16.01 -2.90 -0.91
C LYS A 229 16.30 -4.36 -1.30
N GLY A 230 15.94 -4.79 -2.51
CA GLY A 230 16.09 -6.18 -2.96
C GLY A 230 15.26 -7.20 -2.17
N ARG A 231 14.09 -6.77 -1.66
CA ARG A 231 13.20 -7.60 -0.83
C ARG A 231 12.03 -8.22 -1.61
N ILE A 232 11.86 -7.76 -2.85
CA ILE A 232 10.89 -8.25 -3.84
C ILE A 232 11.55 -8.41 -5.19
#